data_052e56b83e546c1861842bffe4a57705
#
_entry.id   052e56b83e546c1861842bffe4a57705
#
_cell.length_a   1.000
_cell.length_b   1.000
_cell.length_c   1.000
_cell.angle_alpha   90.00
_cell.angle_beta   90.00
_cell.angle_gamma   90.00
#
_symmetry.space_group_name_H-M   'P 1'
#
loop_
_entity.id
_entity.type
_entity.pdbx_description
1 polymer ?
#
loop_
_entity_poly.entity_id
_entity_poly.type
_entity_poly.pdbx_seq_one_letter_code
_entity_poly.pdbx_strand_id
1 'polypeptide(L)'
;MTGTARGTARPLDPRTWPWWAQVLAVYAAARAFSAVVLLVVATRQEANGWTGARPGYADYTGLMWDATWYRRIAEGGYPATLPVGADGLVQQNEWAFFPLYPLLVRGVMAVTGGSWAVVAPTVSLLAGAAAMLLVHRSVVRGAPRAVAARPGLPLATVLLVSVFPTSVVLQVGYTEALALLLVAAALLAVVTRRYGWACLAVLALGFTRAVALPMVAVVAVHALVRWRTWRAAGERPPARDLVGIGALAVTAVASGFVWLAVCAWVTGVPDAYLQTQEAWRGARTTAPFAGWGYVPQFWFGGAAPLVVLAAATFVVACLVVPSAWRLGRELHAWSAAYLLYLAAAVEPGSSLARFLLLAYPLGAATAGVVTGPRRARWAWTAAVVALMLALQVVWVWRIWRLVPPSGWPP
;
A
#
# COMPACT_ATOMS: atom_id res chain seq x y z
N MET A 1 16.86 30.26 -48.63
CA MET A 1 16.61 30.57 -47.20
C MET A 1 15.25 29.99 -46.82
N THR A 2 15.24 28.74 -46.30
CA THR A 2 14.04 28.05 -45.83
C THR A 2 14.07 28.09 -44.33
N GLY A 3 13.36 29.05 -43.75
CA GLY A 3 13.17 29.16 -42.29
C GLY A 3 12.32 28.01 -41.78
N THR A 4 12.92 27.08 -41.03
CA THR A 4 12.21 26.07 -40.25
C THR A 4 11.49 26.78 -39.12
N ALA A 5 10.19 26.98 -39.26
CA ALA A 5 9.33 27.42 -38.13
C ALA A 5 9.42 26.38 -37.03
N ARG A 6 10.19 26.68 -35.99
CA ARG A 6 10.10 25.98 -34.67
C ARG A 6 8.70 26.21 -34.16
N GLY A 7 7.83 25.23 -34.29
CA GLY A 7 6.52 25.24 -33.68
C GLY A 7 6.69 25.45 -32.17
N THR A 8 6.30 26.59 -31.69
CA THR A 8 6.24 26.90 -30.24
C THR A 8 5.25 25.91 -29.61
N ALA A 9 5.78 24.89 -28.92
CA ALA A 9 4.97 23.98 -28.15
C ALA A 9 4.09 24.80 -27.19
N ARG A 10 2.78 24.67 -27.31
CA ARG A 10 1.83 25.38 -26.44
C ARG A 10 2.15 25.01 -24.99
N PRO A 11 2.41 26.00 -24.10
CA PRO A 11 2.81 25.74 -22.71
C PRO A 11 1.76 24.96 -21.90
N LEU A 12 0.57 24.78 -22.42
CA LEU A 12 -0.55 24.03 -21.81
C LEU A 12 -0.67 22.56 -22.28
N ASP A 13 0.22 22.06 -23.15
CA ASP A 13 0.18 20.62 -23.49
C ASP A 13 0.84 19.80 -22.38
N PRO A 14 0.06 18.98 -21.61
CA PRO A 14 0.61 18.17 -20.52
C PRO A 14 1.72 17.18 -20.95
N ARG A 15 1.82 16.89 -22.25
CA ARG A 15 2.85 15.98 -22.80
C ARG A 15 4.22 16.63 -22.83
N THR A 16 4.29 17.95 -22.76
CA THR A 16 5.56 18.72 -22.72
C THR A 16 6.06 18.94 -21.29
N TRP A 17 5.23 18.62 -20.29
CA TRP A 17 5.59 18.79 -18.89
C TRP A 17 6.69 17.82 -18.47
N PRO A 18 7.54 18.18 -17.50
CA PRO A 18 8.50 17.26 -16.94
C PRO A 18 7.78 16.07 -16.30
N TRP A 19 8.41 14.90 -16.32
CA TRP A 19 7.81 13.64 -15.87
C TRP A 19 7.17 13.73 -14.47
N TRP A 20 7.81 14.43 -13.54
CA TRP A 20 7.30 14.59 -12.17
C TRP A 20 6.00 15.42 -12.14
N ALA A 21 5.89 16.44 -12.96
CA ALA A 21 4.67 17.25 -13.05
C ALA A 21 3.51 16.42 -13.64
N GLN A 22 3.78 15.58 -14.66
CA GLN A 22 2.77 14.65 -15.19
C GLN A 22 2.28 13.68 -14.12
N VAL A 23 3.20 13.10 -13.31
CA VAL A 23 2.87 12.20 -12.21
C VAL A 23 2.01 12.89 -11.17
N LEU A 24 2.41 14.09 -10.72
CA LEU A 24 1.67 14.84 -9.71
C LEU A 24 0.30 15.31 -10.23
N ALA A 25 0.19 15.68 -11.50
CA ALA A 25 -1.09 16.05 -12.12
C ALA A 25 -2.08 14.86 -12.16
N VAL A 26 -1.60 13.66 -12.53
CA VAL A 26 -2.40 12.44 -12.50
C VAL A 26 -2.85 12.12 -11.07
N TYR A 27 -1.94 12.20 -10.10
CA TYR A 27 -2.27 11.97 -8.71
C TYR A 27 -3.28 12.99 -8.18
N ALA A 28 -3.06 14.29 -8.43
CA ALA A 28 -3.97 15.35 -8.00
C ALA A 28 -5.38 15.18 -8.58
N ALA A 29 -5.50 14.86 -9.88
CA ALA A 29 -6.78 14.60 -10.51
C ALA A 29 -7.51 13.40 -9.86
N ALA A 30 -6.81 12.32 -9.58
CA ALA A 30 -7.36 11.15 -8.89
C ALA A 30 -7.77 11.50 -7.44
N ARG A 31 -7.00 12.31 -6.72
CA ARG A 31 -7.34 12.76 -5.35
C ARG A 31 -8.53 13.71 -5.35
N ALA A 32 -8.63 14.59 -6.34
CA ALA A 32 -9.81 15.45 -6.50
C ALA A 32 -11.10 14.62 -6.71
N PHE A 33 -11.06 13.59 -7.57
CA PHE A 33 -12.17 12.66 -7.73
C PHE A 33 -12.52 11.96 -6.40
N SER A 34 -11.53 11.41 -5.70
CA SER A 34 -11.75 10.76 -4.41
C SER A 34 -12.31 11.72 -3.36
N ALA A 35 -11.86 12.99 -3.34
CA ALA A 35 -12.38 14.02 -2.43
C ALA A 35 -13.87 14.30 -2.70
N VAL A 36 -14.24 14.41 -3.97
CA VAL A 36 -15.66 14.60 -4.35
C VAL A 36 -16.51 13.42 -3.88
N VAL A 37 -16.04 12.18 -4.11
CA VAL A 37 -16.75 10.97 -3.65
C VAL A 37 -16.91 10.97 -2.13
N LEU A 38 -15.83 11.26 -1.38
CA LEU A 38 -15.87 11.32 0.09
C LEU A 38 -16.84 12.41 0.59
N LEU A 39 -16.79 13.61 -0.01
CA LEU A 39 -17.69 14.72 0.35
C LEU A 39 -19.16 14.36 0.09
N VAL A 40 -19.47 13.78 -1.08
CA VAL A 40 -20.84 13.35 -1.41
C VAL A 40 -21.33 12.29 -0.43
N VAL A 41 -20.49 11.29 -0.11
CA VAL A 41 -20.87 10.21 0.81
C VAL A 41 -20.98 10.74 2.24
N ALA A 42 -20.13 11.68 2.68
CA ALA A 42 -20.21 12.31 3.99
C ALA A 42 -21.58 12.99 4.24
N THR A 43 -22.22 13.56 3.21
CA THR A 43 -23.58 14.12 3.35
C THR A 43 -24.65 13.09 3.71
N ARG A 44 -24.34 11.80 3.58
CA ARG A 44 -25.23 10.68 3.89
C ARG A 44 -24.71 9.86 5.09
N GLN A 45 -23.64 10.32 5.75
CA GLN A 45 -23.11 9.66 6.94
C GLN A 45 -24.01 10.01 8.13
N GLU A 46 -24.47 8.98 8.84
CA GLU A 46 -25.18 9.09 10.10
C GLU A 46 -24.20 9.35 11.26
N ALA A 47 -24.69 9.88 12.38
CA ALA A 47 -23.90 10.02 13.59
C ALA A 47 -23.42 8.64 14.07
N ASN A 48 -22.18 8.57 14.55
CA ASN A 48 -21.55 7.33 15.00
C ASN A 48 -20.57 7.63 16.15
N GLY A 49 -19.85 6.63 16.63
CA GLY A 49 -18.93 6.77 17.76
C GLY A 49 -17.72 7.69 17.49
N TRP A 50 -17.48 8.11 16.27
CA TRP A 50 -16.32 8.94 15.86
C TRP A 50 -16.71 10.32 15.38
N THR A 51 -17.86 10.46 14.72
CA THR A 51 -18.31 11.74 14.14
C THR A 51 -19.81 11.94 14.32
N GLY A 52 -20.24 13.21 14.37
CA GLY A 52 -21.64 13.57 14.22
C GLY A 52 -22.20 13.20 12.83
N ALA A 53 -23.50 13.40 12.64
CA ALA A 53 -24.12 13.24 11.31
C ALA A 53 -23.58 14.25 10.32
N ARG A 54 -23.40 13.83 9.07
CA ARG A 54 -22.92 14.68 7.95
C ARG A 54 -21.62 15.42 8.31
N PRO A 55 -20.54 14.68 8.71
CA PRO A 55 -19.31 15.31 9.13
C PRO A 55 -18.68 16.15 8.02
N GLY A 56 -17.90 17.15 8.39
CA GLY A 56 -17.03 17.89 7.48
C GLY A 56 -15.93 16.98 6.92
N TYR A 57 -15.29 17.42 5.83
CA TYR A 57 -14.26 16.63 5.14
C TYR A 57 -13.12 16.21 6.07
N ALA A 58 -12.62 17.11 6.91
CA ALA A 58 -11.51 16.83 7.83
C ALA A 58 -11.87 15.71 8.83
N ASP A 59 -13.04 15.79 9.45
CA ASP A 59 -13.50 14.78 10.40
C ASP A 59 -13.77 13.45 9.72
N TYR A 60 -14.40 13.49 8.53
CA TYR A 60 -14.70 12.27 7.77
C TYR A 60 -13.45 11.53 7.28
N THR A 61 -12.37 12.24 7.03
CA THR A 61 -11.09 11.66 6.57
C THR A 61 -10.10 11.41 7.70
N GLY A 62 -10.21 12.13 8.81
CA GLY A 62 -9.22 12.10 9.90
C GLY A 62 -9.68 11.35 11.15
N LEU A 63 -10.99 11.07 11.34
CA LEU A 63 -11.50 10.48 12.58
C LEU A 63 -12.18 9.12 12.40
N MET A 64 -12.57 8.76 11.17
CA MET A 64 -13.28 7.51 10.91
C MET A 64 -12.37 6.29 11.03
N TRP A 65 -12.90 5.21 11.61
CA TRP A 65 -12.29 3.88 11.64
C TRP A 65 -10.89 3.85 12.28
N ASP A 66 -9.88 3.28 11.60
CA ASP A 66 -8.51 3.15 12.12
C ASP A 66 -7.86 4.52 12.44
N ALA A 67 -8.31 5.61 11.83
CA ALA A 67 -7.76 6.95 12.07
C ALA A 67 -7.87 7.37 13.54
N THR A 68 -8.93 6.95 14.22
CA THR A 68 -9.11 7.22 15.67
C THR A 68 -8.06 6.46 16.50
N TRP A 69 -7.69 5.25 16.13
CA TRP A 69 -6.66 4.48 16.84
C TRP A 69 -5.28 5.12 16.67
N TYR A 70 -4.94 5.55 15.46
CA TYR A 70 -3.71 6.31 15.23
C TYR A 70 -3.70 7.65 15.96
N ARG A 71 -4.85 8.31 16.08
CA ARG A 71 -5.00 9.53 16.90
C ARG A 71 -4.70 9.25 18.37
N ARG A 72 -5.26 8.19 18.95
CA ARG A 72 -5.01 7.80 20.34
C ARG A 72 -3.53 7.58 20.60
N ILE A 73 -2.84 6.90 19.69
CA ILE A 73 -1.38 6.70 19.76
C ILE A 73 -0.64 8.04 19.69
N ALA A 74 -1.01 8.93 18.79
CA ALA A 74 -0.36 10.23 18.65
C ALA A 74 -0.55 11.11 19.93
N GLU A 75 -1.70 11.06 20.56
CA GLU A 75 -2.05 11.86 21.74
C GLU A 75 -1.58 11.21 23.04
N GLY A 76 -1.82 9.91 23.24
CA GLY A 76 -1.61 9.20 24.51
C GLY A 76 -0.49 8.15 24.51
N GLY A 77 0.01 7.75 23.34
CA GLY A 77 0.99 6.65 23.23
C GLY A 77 0.36 5.27 23.35
N TYR A 78 1.14 4.31 23.83
CA TYR A 78 0.74 2.92 24.02
C TYR A 78 0.55 2.62 25.50
N PRO A 79 -0.42 1.76 25.88
CA PRO A 79 -0.57 1.33 27.26
C PRO A 79 0.64 0.48 27.70
N ALA A 80 1.11 0.69 28.94
CA ALA A 80 2.24 -0.07 29.49
C ALA A 80 1.91 -1.55 29.74
N THR A 81 0.62 -1.86 29.94
CA THR A 81 0.10 -3.22 30.13
C THR A 81 -1.03 -3.50 29.18
N LEU A 82 -1.23 -4.77 28.79
CA LEU A 82 -2.37 -5.12 27.95
C LEU A 82 -3.68 -4.90 28.72
N PRO A 83 -4.67 -4.20 28.14
CA PRO A 83 -5.99 -4.08 28.75
C PRO A 83 -6.71 -5.44 28.69
N VAL A 84 -7.18 -5.91 29.84
CA VAL A 84 -7.88 -7.19 30.00
C VAL A 84 -9.30 -6.91 30.48
N GLY A 85 -10.27 -7.58 29.84
CA GLY A 85 -11.67 -7.49 30.22
C GLY A 85 -12.02 -8.31 31.45
N ALA A 86 -13.28 -8.21 31.91
CA ALA A 86 -13.78 -9.01 33.02
C ALA A 86 -13.79 -10.53 32.71
N ASP A 87 -13.75 -10.90 31.47
CA ASP A 87 -13.64 -12.26 30.95
C ASP A 87 -12.20 -12.82 30.95
N GLY A 88 -11.23 -12.02 31.39
CA GLY A 88 -9.81 -12.40 31.38
C GLY A 88 -9.15 -12.33 30.00
N LEU A 89 -9.85 -11.89 28.95
CA LEU A 89 -9.32 -11.78 27.60
C LEU A 89 -8.77 -10.38 27.32
N VAL A 90 -7.71 -10.32 26.51
CA VAL A 90 -7.16 -9.06 26.04
C VAL A 90 -8.20 -8.34 25.17
N GLN A 91 -8.40 -7.06 25.44
CA GLN A 91 -9.31 -6.19 24.71
C GLN A 91 -8.61 -5.53 23.51
N GLN A 92 -9.40 -5.04 22.52
CA GLN A 92 -8.88 -4.23 21.42
C GLN A 92 -8.11 -3.03 21.97
N ASN A 93 -6.88 -2.83 21.49
CA ASN A 93 -5.99 -1.79 22.00
C ASN A 93 -5.03 -1.27 20.93
N GLU A 94 -4.26 -0.25 21.28
CA GLU A 94 -3.34 0.48 20.41
C GLU A 94 -2.19 -0.38 19.86
N TRP A 95 -1.80 -1.46 20.52
CA TRP A 95 -0.70 -2.33 20.08
C TRP A 95 -0.94 -3.03 18.75
N ALA A 96 -2.20 -3.09 18.27
CA ALA A 96 -2.50 -3.56 16.90
C ALA A 96 -1.96 -2.62 15.81
N PHE A 97 -1.66 -1.36 16.13
CA PHE A 97 -1.29 -0.29 15.21
C PHE A 97 0.17 0.12 15.40
N PHE A 98 0.85 0.44 14.30
CA PHE A 98 2.28 0.69 14.26
C PHE A 98 2.63 2.16 14.47
N PRO A 99 3.80 2.49 15.12
CA PRO A 99 4.08 3.81 15.67
C PRO A 99 4.49 4.87 14.65
N LEU A 100 5.10 4.51 13.52
CA LEU A 100 5.80 5.50 12.68
C LEU A 100 4.86 6.58 12.15
N TYR A 101 3.66 6.19 11.67
CA TYR A 101 2.71 7.14 11.13
C TYR A 101 2.13 8.08 12.20
N PRO A 102 1.56 7.60 13.32
CA PRO A 102 1.03 8.50 14.34
C PRO A 102 2.10 9.40 14.96
N LEU A 103 3.33 8.91 15.15
CA LEU A 103 4.43 9.74 15.66
C LEU A 103 4.89 10.80 14.66
N LEU A 104 4.92 10.46 13.34
CA LEU A 104 5.18 11.44 12.29
C LEU A 104 4.12 12.54 12.29
N VAL A 105 2.84 12.17 12.35
CA VAL A 105 1.72 13.13 12.42
C VAL A 105 1.82 13.99 13.68
N ARG A 106 2.09 13.38 14.86
CA ARG A 106 2.32 14.12 16.11
C ARG A 106 3.45 15.16 15.97
N GLY A 107 4.57 14.78 15.34
CA GLY A 107 5.67 15.69 15.07
C GLY A 107 5.26 16.89 14.22
N VAL A 108 4.47 16.64 13.15
CA VAL A 108 3.94 17.71 12.29
C VAL A 108 2.94 18.58 13.04
N MET A 109 2.04 17.99 13.85
CA MET A 109 1.12 18.75 14.71
C MET A 109 1.85 19.67 15.69
N ALA A 110 2.94 19.20 16.30
CA ALA A 110 3.75 19.98 17.24
C ALA A 110 4.40 21.20 16.57
N VAL A 111 4.80 21.10 15.30
CA VAL A 111 5.41 22.19 14.54
C VAL A 111 4.38 23.16 13.97
N THR A 112 3.22 22.64 13.53
CA THR A 112 2.22 23.45 12.80
C THR A 112 1.10 23.98 13.67
N GLY A 113 0.88 23.40 14.87
CA GLY A 113 -0.28 23.67 15.70
C GLY A 113 -1.61 23.10 15.13
N GLY A 114 -1.53 22.35 14.03
CA GLY A 114 -2.72 21.80 13.37
C GLY A 114 -3.36 20.65 14.16
N SER A 115 -4.68 20.48 14.02
CA SER A 115 -5.40 19.35 14.63
C SER A 115 -5.12 18.04 13.89
N TRP A 116 -5.28 16.91 14.59
CA TRP A 116 -5.16 15.57 14.00
C TRP A 116 -6.02 15.40 12.75
N ALA A 117 -7.29 15.83 12.79
CA ALA A 117 -8.24 15.66 11.70
C ALA A 117 -7.78 16.32 10.37
N VAL A 118 -6.94 17.35 10.45
CA VAL A 118 -6.37 18.04 9.29
C VAL A 118 -4.99 17.50 8.94
N VAL A 119 -4.12 17.34 9.95
CA VAL A 119 -2.70 17.00 9.73
C VAL A 119 -2.55 15.56 9.23
N ALA A 120 -3.28 14.59 9.81
CA ALA A 120 -3.14 13.19 9.44
C ALA A 120 -3.50 12.92 7.98
N PRO A 121 -4.68 13.33 7.46
CA PRO A 121 -4.99 13.18 6.03
C PRO A 121 -4.03 13.96 5.12
N THR A 122 -3.52 15.11 5.55
CA THR A 122 -2.55 15.90 4.78
C THR A 122 -1.22 15.17 4.66
N VAL A 123 -0.71 14.58 5.76
CA VAL A 123 0.50 13.75 5.74
C VAL A 123 0.32 12.56 4.79
N SER A 124 -0.82 11.89 4.83
CA SER A 124 -1.14 10.79 3.91
C SER A 124 -1.17 11.26 2.45
N LEU A 125 -1.81 12.39 2.16
CA LEU A 125 -1.88 12.98 0.82
C LEU A 125 -0.48 13.28 0.26
N LEU A 126 0.40 13.88 1.06
CA LEU A 126 1.76 14.22 0.66
C LEU A 126 2.65 12.98 0.53
N ALA A 127 2.54 12.02 1.45
CA ALA A 127 3.23 10.74 1.35
C ALA A 127 2.80 9.97 0.10
N GLY A 128 1.51 9.99 -0.24
CA GLY A 128 0.97 9.41 -1.46
C GLY A 128 1.52 10.08 -2.73
N ALA A 129 1.63 11.40 -2.75
CA ALA A 129 2.25 12.13 -3.86
C ALA A 129 3.73 11.73 -4.06
N ALA A 130 4.49 11.68 -2.97
CA ALA A 130 5.88 11.21 -2.98
C ALA A 130 5.98 9.74 -3.42
N ALA A 131 5.06 8.88 -2.96
CA ALA A 131 4.97 7.49 -3.38
C ALA A 131 4.79 7.35 -4.89
N MET A 132 3.92 8.15 -5.52
CA MET A 132 3.70 8.11 -6.97
C MET A 132 4.95 8.47 -7.76
N LEU A 133 5.77 9.42 -7.29
CA LEU A 133 7.04 9.74 -7.91
C LEU A 133 8.02 8.53 -7.86
N LEU A 134 8.06 7.84 -6.71
CA LEU A 134 8.90 6.66 -6.55
C LEU A 134 8.35 5.44 -7.32
N VAL A 135 7.03 5.25 -7.38
CA VAL A 135 6.37 4.23 -8.21
C VAL A 135 6.76 4.42 -9.67
N HIS A 136 6.64 5.64 -10.21
CA HIS A 136 7.09 5.94 -11.57
C HIS A 136 8.56 5.55 -11.80
N ARG A 137 9.44 6.00 -10.90
CA ARG A 137 10.88 5.73 -10.99
C ARG A 137 11.22 4.25 -10.83
N SER A 138 10.53 3.53 -9.94
CA SER A 138 10.76 2.09 -9.72
C SER A 138 10.39 1.28 -10.98
N VAL A 139 9.32 1.64 -11.68
CA VAL A 139 8.94 1.01 -12.94
C VAL A 139 9.97 1.33 -14.05
N VAL A 140 10.40 2.59 -14.15
CA VAL A 140 11.45 2.98 -15.15
C VAL A 140 12.73 2.19 -14.94
N ARG A 141 13.17 2.01 -13.69
CA ARG A 141 14.45 1.36 -13.36
C ARG A 141 14.33 -0.16 -13.24
N GLY A 142 13.21 -0.66 -12.70
CA GLY A 142 13.01 -2.08 -12.43
C GLY A 142 12.46 -2.87 -13.61
N ALA A 143 11.79 -2.20 -14.59
CA ALA A 143 11.18 -2.86 -15.74
C ALA A 143 11.63 -2.27 -17.09
N PRO A 144 12.95 -2.11 -17.37
CA PRO A 144 13.43 -1.37 -18.53
C PRO A 144 12.95 -1.97 -19.85
N ARG A 145 12.84 -3.30 -19.97
CA ARG A 145 12.32 -3.96 -21.17
C ARG A 145 10.85 -3.66 -21.42
N ALA A 146 10.03 -3.65 -20.36
CA ALA A 146 8.61 -3.30 -20.48
C ALA A 146 8.43 -1.83 -20.85
N VAL A 147 9.24 -0.94 -20.26
CA VAL A 147 9.23 0.50 -20.56
C VAL A 147 9.70 0.77 -22.00
N ALA A 148 10.73 0.10 -22.48
CA ALA A 148 11.17 0.21 -23.88
C ALA A 148 10.06 -0.18 -24.88
N ALA A 149 9.31 -1.26 -24.58
CA ALA A 149 8.16 -1.69 -25.38
C ALA A 149 6.95 -0.74 -25.26
N ARG A 150 6.81 -0.05 -24.12
CA ARG A 150 5.71 0.89 -23.83
C ARG A 150 6.23 2.08 -23.01
N PRO A 151 6.75 3.15 -23.63
CA PRO A 151 7.31 4.30 -22.90
C PRO A 151 6.34 4.97 -21.93
N GLY A 152 5.02 4.93 -22.18
CA GLY A 152 3.99 5.44 -21.29
C GLY A 152 3.61 4.51 -20.12
N LEU A 153 4.25 3.34 -19.98
CA LEU A 153 3.94 2.36 -18.92
C LEU A 153 4.11 2.91 -17.50
N PRO A 154 5.18 3.66 -17.17
CA PRO A 154 5.34 4.19 -15.82
C PRO A 154 4.20 5.14 -15.41
N LEU A 155 3.79 6.04 -16.31
CA LEU A 155 2.68 6.96 -16.04
C LEU A 155 1.32 6.23 -15.99
N ALA A 156 1.11 5.22 -16.83
CA ALA A 156 -0.08 4.37 -16.77
C ALA A 156 -0.15 3.60 -15.44
N THR A 157 1.00 3.15 -14.91
CA THR A 157 1.07 2.52 -13.58
C THR A 157 0.65 3.50 -12.49
N VAL A 158 1.20 4.71 -12.49
CA VAL A 158 0.81 5.77 -11.56
C VAL A 158 -0.69 6.03 -11.62
N LEU A 159 -1.26 6.13 -12.82
CA LEU A 159 -2.69 6.32 -13.01
C LEU A 159 -3.50 5.19 -12.36
N LEU A 160 -3.19 3.92 -12.68
CA LEU A 160 -3.94 2.78 -12.14
C LEU A 160 -3.81 2.66 -10.61
N VAL A 161 -2.65 2.94 -10.04
CA VAL A 161 -2.46 2.96 -8.58
C VAL A 161 -3.24 4.13 -7.95
N SER A 162 -3.24 5.30 -8.59
CA SER A 162 -3.94 6.49 -8.09
C SER A 162 -5.47 6.36 -8.13
N VAL A 163 -6.02 5.57 -9.05
CA VAL A 163 -7.48 5.33 -9.18
C VAL A 163 -7.90 3.96 -8.67
N PHE A 164 -6.99 3.21 -8.04
CA PHE A 164 -7.31 1.90 -7.47
C PHE A 164 -8.55 2.00 -6.56
N PRO A 165 -9.44 1.00 -6.50
CA PRO A 165 -10.72 1.12 -5.80
C PRO A 165 -10.64 1.65 -4.37
N THR A 166 -9.59 1.30 -3.66
CA THR A 166 -9.35 1.74 -2.27
C THR A 166 -8.37 2.91 -2.15
N SER A 167 -7.95 3.52 -3.25
CA SER A 167 -6.94 4.58 -3.23
C SER A 167 -7.36 5.86 -2.49
N VAL A 168 -8.63 5.97 -2.09
CA VAL A 168 -9.09 7.02 -1.16
C VAL A 168 -8.28 7.02 0.14
N VAL A 169 -7.72 5.86 0.56
CA VAL A 169 -6.87 5.77 1.76
C VAL A 169 -5.57 6.57 1.65
N LEU A 170 -5.21 7.03 0.45
CA LEU A 170 -4.07 7.92 0.25
C LEU A 170 -4.33 9.38 0.68
N GLN A 171 -5.54 9.70 1.15
CA GLN A 171 -5.94 11.03 1.62
C GLN A 171 -6.80 10.99 2.89
N VAL A 172 -6.68 9.91 3.67
CA VAL A 172 -7.31 9.77 4.99
C VAL A 172 -6.24 9.51 6.05
N GLY A 173 -6.58 9.60 7.32
CA GLY A 173 -5.65 9.46 8.44
C GLY A 173 -5.12 8.02 8.64
N TYR A 174 -4.56 7.40 7.58
CA TYR A 174 -4.16 5.99 7.52
C TYR A 174 -2.70 5.81 7.11
N THR A 175 -2.15 4.62 7.37
CA THR A 175 -0.73 4.29 7.11
C THR A 175 -0.42 3.89 5.66
N GLU A 176 -1.42 3.59 4.83
CA GLU A 176 -1.23 3.02 3.49
C GLU A 176 -0.38 3.92 2.57
N ALA A 177 -0.55 5.23 2.65
CA ALA A 177 0.23 6.17 1.85
C ALA A 177 1.72 6.14 2.23
N LEU A 178 2.02 6.14 3.53
CA LEU A 178 3.39 6.04 4.04
C LEU A 178 3.99 4.66 3.72
N ALA A 179 3.23 3.59 3.91
CA ALA A 179 3.68 2.24 3.57
C ALA A 179 3.98 2.10 2.06
N LEU A 180 3.13 2.65 1.18
CA LEU A 180 3.36 2.65 -0.26
C LEU A 180 4.62 3.43 -0.63
N LEU A 181 4.85 4.58 0.01
CA LEU A 181 6.07 5.38 -0.15
C LEU A 181 7.32 4.55 0.20
N LEU A 182 7.29 3.88 1.36
CA LEU A 182 8.42 3.10 1.86
C LEU A 182 8.66 1.84 1.01
N VAL A 183 7.61 1.14 0.57
CA VAL A 183 7.74 0.00 -0.36
C VAL A 183 8.32 0.44 -1.69
N ALA A 184 7.83 1.54 -2.27
CA ALA A 184 8.35 2.07 -3.53
C ALA A 184 9.81 2.54 -3.40
N ALA A 185 10.16 3.16 -2.26
CA ALA A 185 11.54 3.56 -1.93
C ALA A 185 12.46 2.35 -1.80
N ALA A 186 12.05 1.32 -1.06
CA ALA A 186 12.81 0.09 -0.88
C ALA A 186 13.07 -0.61 -2.22
N LEU A 187 12.03 -0.83 -3.02
CA LEU A 187 12.16 -1.48 -4.33
C LEU A 187 13.02 -0.67 -5.29
N LEU A 188 12.86 0.66 -5.34
CA LEU A 188 13.72 1.53 -6.15
C LEU A 188 15.18 1.45 -5.67
N ALA A 189 15.42 1.46 -4.37
CA ALA A 189 16.76 1.37 -3.79
C ALA A 189 17.41 0.00 -4.09
N VAL A 190 16.65 -1.10 -4.02
CA VAL A 190 17.13 -2.46 -4.39
C VAL A 190 17.52 -2.50 -5.86
N VAL A 191 16.65 -2.11 -6.79
CA VAL A 191 16.94 -2.19 -8.23
C VAL A 191 18.07 -1.24 -8.67
N THR A 192 18.31 -0.17 -7.90
CA THR A 192 19.43 0.76 -8.13
C THR A 192 20.66 0.46 -7.27
N ARG A 193 20.66 -0.63 -6.50
CA ARG A 193 21.76 -1.08 -5.65
C ARG A 193 22.19 -0.06 -4.58
N ARG A 194 21.25 0.70 -4.06
CA ARG A 194 21.43 1.67 -2.97
C ARG A 194 21.02 1.01 -1.65
N TYR A 195 21.79 -0.02 -1.23
CA TYR A 195 21.39 -0.91 -0.13
C TYR A 195 21.15 -0.19 1.20
N GLY A 196 21.93 0.85 1.55
CA GLY A 196 21.69 1.63 2.76
C GLY A 196 20.32 2.30 2.79
N TRP A 197 19.89 2.90 1.67
CA TRP A 197 18.53 3.45 1.55
C TRP A 197 17.45 2.36 1.57
N ALA A 198 17.76 1.18 1.01
CA ALA A 198 16.84 0.05 1.08
C ALA A 198 16.66 -0.42 2.53
N CYS A 199 17.75 -0.56 3.31
CA CYS A 199 17.69 -0.91 4.73
C CYS A 199 16.87 0.11 5.52
N LEU A 200 17.09 1.41 5.32
CA LEU A 200 16.35 2.47 6.00
C LEU A 200 14.84 2.39 5.68
N ALA A 201 14.49 2.23 4.41
CA ALA A 201 13.08 2.15 4.00
C ALA A 201 12.40 0.89 4.54
N VAL A 202 13.08 -0.26 4.55
CA VAL A 202 12.55 -1.53 5.06
C VAL A 202 12.40 -1.48 6.58
N LEU A 203 13.37 -0.91 7.29
CA LEU A 203 13.28 -0.72 8.75
C LEU A 203 12.09 0.21 9.11
N ALA A 204 11.97 1.34 8.42
CA ALA A 204 10.84 2.25 8.60
C ALA A 204 9.48 1.57 8.29
N LEU A 205 9.45 0.69 7.28
CA LEU A 205 8.27 -0.11 6.95
C LEU A 205 7.89 -1.05 8.09
N GLY A 206 8.87 -1.66 8.79
CA GLY A 206 8.65 -2.50 9.96
C GLY A 206 8.01 -1.77 11.15
N PHE A 207 8.13 -0.43 11.21
CA PHE A 207 7.44 0.42 12.19
C PHE A 207 6.17 1.10 11.63
N THR A 208 5.80 0.82 10.36
CA THR A 208 4.61 1.39 9.73
C THR A 208 3.47 0.38 9.64
N ARG A 209 3.77 -0.86 9.27
CA ARG A 209 2.79 -1.96 9.10
C ARG A 209 3.49 -3.31 9.15
N ALA A 210 2.72 -4.36 9.46
CA ALA A 210 3.19 -5.75 9.40
C ALA A 210 3.40 -6.25 7.95
N VAL A 211 4.09 -5.51 7.10
CA VAL A 211 4.26 -5.84 5.66
C VAL A 211 5.72 -5.83 5.20
N ALA A 212 6.67 -5.82 6.13
CA ALA A 212 8.10 -5.83 5.81
C ALA A 212 8.61 -7.22 5.40
N LEU A 213 8.03 -8.29 5.94
CA LEU A 213 8.49 -9.67 5.75
C LEU A 213 8.56 -10.12 4.28
N PRO A 214 7.61 -9.78 3.37
CA PRO A 214 7.73 -10.09 1.95
C PRO A 214 9.00 -9.56 1.28
N MET A 215 9.66 -8.54 1.85
CA MET A 215 10.92 -8.00 1.32
C MET A 215 12.06 -9.03 1.38
N VAL A 216 11.99 -10.01 2.29
CA VAL A 216 12.96 -11.13 2.36
C VAL A 216 13.04 -11.88 1.02
N ALA A 217 11.89 -12.17 0.41
CA ALA A 217 11.85 -12.83 -0.90
C ALA A 217 12.41 -11.94 -2.01
N VAL A 218 12.16 -10.63 -1.95
CA VAL A 218 12.75 -9.66 -2.91
C VAL A 218 14.27 -9.67 -2.81
N VAL A 219 14.81 -9.63 -1.58
CA VAL A 219 16.27 -9.66 -1.33
C VAL A 219 16.87 -10.97 -1.81
N ALA A 220 16.23 -12.11 -1.55
CA ALA A 220 16.68 -13.42 -2.02
C ALA A 220 16.73 -13.48 -3.56
N VAL A 221 15.68 -13.02 -4.23
CA VAL A 221 15.63 -12.93 -5.70
C VAL A 221 16.71 -11.98 -6.23
N HIS A 222 16.88 -10.81 -5.60
CA HIS A 222 17.92 -9.85 -5.98
C HIS A 222 19.32 -10.46 -5.83
N ALA A 223 19.62 -11.10 -4.71
CA ALA A 223 20.88 -11.80 -4.47
C ALA A 223 21.16 -12.86 -5.56
N LEU A 224 20.14 -13.66 -5.89
CA LEU A 224 20.25 -14.67 -6.96
C LEU A 224 20.52 -14.06 -8.34
N VAL A 225 19.82 -12.95 -8.65
CA VAL A 225 20.03 -12.19 -9.91
C VAL A 225 21.46 -11.68 -9.97
N ARG A 226 21.96 -11.06 -8.90
CA ARG A 226 23.32 -10.54 -8.81
C ARG A 226 24.35 -11.65 -8.93
N TRP A 227 24.20 -12.73 -8.17
CA TRP A 227 25.08 -13.90 -8.21
C TRP A 227 25.19 -14.49 -9.62
N ARG A 228 24.05 -14.69 -10.31
CA ARG A 228 24.04 -15.19 -11.71
C ARG A 228 24.74 -14.23 -12.67
N THR A 229 24.60 -12.91 -12.46
CA THR A 229 25.26 -11.91 -13.30
C THR A 229 26.77 -11.97 -13.16
N TRP A 230 27.29 -12.00 -11.91
CA TRP A 230 28.73 -12.11 -11.66
C TRP A 230 29.32 -13.42 -12.20
N ARG A 231 28.61 -14.53 -11.97
CA ARG A 231 29.04 -15.82 -12.47
C ARG A 231 29.10 -15.88 -14.01
N ALA A 232 28.11 -15.29 -14.68
CA ALA A 232 28.08 -15.23 -16.15
C ALA A 232 29.19 -14.34 -16.74
N ALA A 233 29.63 -13.32 -15.98
CA ALA A 233 30.73 -12.44 -16.36
C ALA A 233 32.12 -13.00 -15.96
N GLY A 234 32.19 -14.11 -15.22
CA GLY A 234 33.43 -14.62 -14.66
C GLY A 234 34.04 -13.74 -13.56
N GLU A 235 33.23 -12.84 -13.00
CA GLU A 235 33.65 -11.84 -12.02
C GLU A 235 33.44 -12.31 -10.58
N ARG A 236 34.32 -11.86 -9.67
CA ARG A 236 34.07 -12.03 -8.23
C ARG A 236 33.07 -10.99 -7.73
N PRO A 237 32.14 -11.37 -6.84
CA PRO A 237 31.22 -10.41 -6.24
C PRO A 237 31.97 -9.29 -5.52
N PRO A 238 31.67 -8.02 -5.78
CA PRO A 238 32.24 -6.91 -5.03
C PRO A 238 31.84 -6.99 -3.54
N ALA A 239 32.78 -6.81 -2.62
CA ALA A 239 32.54 -6.89 -1.18
C ALA A 239 31.41 -5.93 -0.73
N ARG A 240 31.35 -4.73 -1.32
CA ARG A 240 30.27 -3.75 -1.10
C ARG A 240 28.87 -4.33 -1.40
N ASP A 241 28.71 -5.07 -2.51
CA ASP A 241 27.43 -5.67 -2.87
C ASP A 241 27.08 -6.80 -1.90
N LEU A 242 28.06 -7.66 -1.52
CA LEU A 242 27.83 -8.75 -0.56
C LEU A 242 27.42 -8.22 0.81
N VAL A 243 28.15 -7.23 1.35
CA VAL A 243 27.83 -6.59 2.62
C VAL A 243 26.47 -5.90 2.55
N GLY A 244 26.19 -5.17 1.45
CA GLY A 244 24.92 -4.48 1.29
C GLY A 244 23.72 -5.41 1.19
N ILE A 245 23.82 -6.50 0.44
CA ILE A 245 22.76 -7.52 0.32
C ILE A 245 22.58 -8.25 1.66
N GLY A 246 23.68 -8.60 2.34
CA GLY A 246 23.63 -9.23 3.66
C GLY A 246 22.97 -8.33 4.72
N ALA A 247 23.37 -7.06 4.79
CA ALA A 247 22.74 -6.08 5.68
C ALA A 247 21.24 -5.93 5.40
N LEU A 248 20.87 -5.86 4.11
CA LEU A 248 19.46 -5.76 3.72
C LEU A 248 18.67 -7.03 4.07
N ALA A 249 19.26 -8.21 3.94
CA ALA A 249 18.63 -9.47 4.33
C ALA A 249 18.33 -9.49 5.84
N VAL A 250 19.33 -9.15 6.67
CA VAL A 250 19.16 -9.02 8.12
C VAL A 250 18.09 -7.99 8.46
N THR A 251 18.13 -6.81 7.84
CA THR A 251 17.13 -5.76 8.05
C THR A 251 15.73 -6.21 7.67
N ALA A 252 15.56 -6.92 6.55
CA ALA A 252 14.25 -7.39 6.10
C ALA A 252 13.65 -8.41 7.08
N VAL A 253 14.45 -9.34 7.58
CA VAL A 253 14.03 -10.30 8.62
C VAL A 253 13.70 -9.56 9.92
N ALA A 254 14.62 -8.74 10.43
CA ALA A 254 14.44 -8.01 11.68
C ALA A 254 13.19 -7.11 11.64
N SER A 255 12.95 -6.42 10.52
CA SER A 255 11.77 -5.54 10.35
C SER A 255 10.43 -6.30 10.36
N GLY A 256 10.43 -7.61 10.06
CA GLY A 256 9.23 -8.45 10.18
C GLY A 256 8.83 -8.73 11.64
N PHE A 257 9.77 -8.61 12.58
CA PHE A 257 9.56 -8.98 13.98
C PHE A 257 9.79 -7.84 14.97
N VAL A 258 10.35 -6.71 14.52
CA VAL A 258 10.74 -5.60 15.41
C VAL A 258 9.55 -5.08 16.23
N TRP A 259 8.37 -4.96 15.65
CA TRP A 259 7.21 -4.48 16.37
C TRP A 259 6.71 -5.48 17.41
N LEU A 260 6.72 -6.77 17.10
CA LEU A 260 6.39 -7.84 18.05
C LEU A 260 7.34 -7.79 19.26
N ALA A 261 8.64 -7.63 18.99
CA ALA A 261 9.65 -7.52 20.04
C ALA A 261 9.45 -6.29 20.92
N VAL A 262 9.09 -5.13 20.34
CA VAL A 262 8.77 -3.91 21.09
C VAL A 262 7.53 -4.10 21.96
N CYS A 263 6.46 -4.70 21.43
CA CYS A 263 5.25 -5.02 22.20
C CYS A 263 5.60 -5.90 23.40
N ALA A 264 6.33 -7.00 23.17
CA ALA A 264 6.75 -7.92 24.23
C ALA A 264 7.62 -7.22 25.30
N TRP A 265 8.57 -6.39 24.85
CA TRP A 265 9.49 -5.68 25.75
C TRP A 265 8.76 -4.65 26.65
N VAL A 266 7.86 -3.87 26.09
CA VAL A 266 7.16 -2.81 26.83
C VAL A 266 6.11 -3.38 27.76
N THR A 267 5.34 -4.38 27.32
CA THR A 267 4.25 -4.96 28.12
C THR A 267 4.70 -6.05 29.10
N GLY A 268 5.91 -6.60 28.90
CA GLY A 268 6.39 -7.78 29.65
C GLY A 268 5.71 -9.10 29.24
N VAL A 269 4.86 -9.08 28.21
CA VAL A 269 4.11 -10.25 27.71
C VAL A 269 4.71 -10.69 26.38
N PRO A 270 5.35 -11.90 26.27
CA PRO A 270 6.08 -12.31 25.08
C PRO A 270 5.28 -12.33 23.76
N ASP A 271 4.00 -12.65 23.84
CA ASP A 271 3.07 -12.75 22.71
C ASP A 271 2.02 -11.61 22.69
N ALA A 272 2.32 -10.48 23.32
CA ALA A 272 1.43 -9.33 23.44
C ALA A 272 0.76 -8.89 22.13
N TYR A 273 1.56 -8.84 21.04
CA TYR A 273 1.05 -8.48 19.72
C TYR A 273 0.04 -9.52 19.19
N LEU A 274 0.32 -10.80 19.38
CA LEU A 274 -0.57 -11.87 18.91
C LEU A 274 -1.88 -11.87 19.69
N GLN A 275 -1.84 -11.76 21.00
CA GLN A 275 -3.05 -11.63 21.83
C GLN A 275 -3.88 -10.39 21.43
N THR A 276 -3.22 -9.27 21.16
CA THR A 276 -3.90 -8.08 20.63
C THR A 276 -4.57 -8.36 19.29
N GLN A 277 -3.89 -9.06 18.36
CA GLN A 277 -4.49 -9.40 17.06
C GLN A 277 -5.67 -10.38 17.19
N GLU A 278 -5.63 -11.30 18.15
CA GLU A 278 -6.74 -12.21 18.46
C GLU A 278 -7.95 -11.44 18.99
N ALA A 279 -7.73 -10.43 19.84
CA ALA A 279 -8.80 -9.54 20.31
C ALA A 279 -9.52 -8.81 19.14
N TRP A 280 -8.78 -8.41 18.12
CA TRP A 280 -9.35 -7.81 16.91
C TRP A 280 -10.08 -8.80 16.00
N ARG A 281 -9.80 -10.09 16.14
CA ARG A 281 -10.42 -11.18 15.35
C ARG A 281 -11.53 -11.91 16.10
N GLY A 282 -12.03 -11.35 17.21
CA GLY A 282 -13.05 -11.98 18.05
C GLY A 282 -12.56 -13.26 18.71
N ALA A 283 -11.38 -13.21 19.33
CA ALA A 283 -10.70 -14.31 20.04
C ALA A 283 -10.35 -15.53 19.15
N ARG A 284 -10.18 -15.32 17.83
CA ARG A 284 -9.72 -16.37 16.90
C ARG A 284 -8.21 -16.35 16.75
N THR A 285 -7.63 -17.53 16.63
CA THR A 285 -6.18 -17.68 16.47
C THR A 285 -5.64 -17.04 15.20
N THR A 286 -4.42 -16.52 15.27
CA THR A 286 -3.72 -15.86 14.18
C THR A 286 -2.95 -16.85 13.27
N ALA A 287 -3.47 -18.06 13.08
CA ALA A 287 -2.80 -19.06 12.24
C ALA A 287 -2.81 -18.65 10.74
N PRO A 288 -1.72 -18.93 10.00
CA PRO A 288 -1.67 -18.64 8.57
C PRO A 288 -2.82 -19.30 7.81
N PHE A 289 -3.40 -18.55 6.87
CA PHE A 289 -4.55 -18.96 6.04
C PHE A 289 -5.86 -19.25 6.77
N ALA A 290 -5.92 -19.18 8.10
CA ALA A 290 -7.12 -19.53 8.86
C ALA A 290 -8.36 -18.72 8.45
N GLY A 291 -8.21 -17.43 8.14
CA GLY A 291 -9.30 -16.54 7.73
C GLY A 291 -10.07 -17.03 6.49
N TRP A 292 -9.41 -17.76 5.58
CA TRP A 292 -10.04 -18.29 4.37
C TRP A 292 -11.04 -19.42 4.63
N GLY A 293 -10.97 -20.04 5.79
CA GLY A 293 -11.92 -21.10 6.20
C GLY A 293 -13.27 -20.56 6.68
N TYR A 294 -13.34 -19.33 7.21
CA TYR A 294 -14.56 -18.82 7.82
C TYR A 294 -15.06 -17.48 7.25
N VAL A 295 -14.18 -16.56 6.84
CA VAL A 295 -14.62 -15.24 6.32
C VAL A 295 -15.41 -15.38 5.02
N PRO A 296 -14.96 -16.14 4.00
CA PRO A 296 -15.76 -16.36 2.80
C PRO A 296 -17.10 -17.05 3.11
N GLN A 297 -17.10 -18.00 4.05
CA GLN A 297 -18.33 -18.68 4.47
C GLN A 297 -19.33 -17.71 5.09
N PHE A 298 -18.84 -16.76 5.91
CA PHE A 298 -19.67 -15.71 6.50
C PHE A 298 -20.32 -14.81 5.44
N TRP A 299 -19.55 -14.39 4.42
CA TRP A 299 -20.03 -13.45 3.40
C TRP A 299 -20.84 -14.11 2.28
N PHE A 300 -20.50 -15.35 1.89
CA PHE A 300 -20.99 -16.00 0.67
C PHE A 300 -21.68 -17.34 0.93
N GLY A 301 -21.74 -17.81 2.17
CA GLY A 301 -22.39 -19.07 2.52
C GLY A 301 -21.88 -20.24 1.68
N GLY A 302 -22.78 -21.02 1.08
CA GLY A 302 -22.44 -22.17 0.24
C GLY A 302 -21.60 -21.85 -1.01
N ALA A 303 -21.55 -20.58 -1.45
CA ALA A 303 -20.70 -20.16 -2.58
C ALA A 303 -19.23 -19.90 -2.18
N ALA A 304 -18.88 -19.95 -0.89
CA ALA A 304 -17.54 -19.66 -0.39
C ALA A 304 -16.42 -20.42 -1.12
N PRO A 305 -16.50 -21.75 -1.37
CA PRO A 305 -15.44 -22.48 -2.07
C PRO A 305 -15.18 -21.94 -3.49
N LEU A 306 -16.24 -21.54 -4.21
CA LEU A 306 -16.11 -20.97 -5.56
C LEU A 306 -15.46 -19.59 -5.50
N VAL A 307 -15.79 -18.76 -4.51
CA VAL A 307 -15.18 -17.44 -4.30
C VAL A 307 -13.69 -17.58 -3.98
N VAL A 308 -13.31 -18.50 -3.10
CA VAL A 308 -11.91 -18.80 -2.76
C VAL A 308 -11.14 -19.27 -4.00
N LEU A 309 -11.72 -20.21 -4.75
CA LEU A 309 -11.10 -20.72 -5.99
C LEU A 309 -10.93 -19.58 -7.02
N ALA A 310 -11.96 -18.74 -7.21
CA ALA A 310 -11.89 -17.60 -8.11
C ALA A 310 -10.81 -16.60 -7.69
N ALA A 311 -10.71 -16.27 -6.40
CA ALA A 311 -9.69 -15.39 -5.85
C ALA A 311 -8.28 -15.98 -6.06
N ALA A 312 -8.07 -17.26 -5.74
CA ALA A 312 -6.79 -17.95 -5.96
C ALA A 312 -6.42 -17.96 -7.44
N THR A 313 -7.36 -18.29 -8.32
CA THR A 313 -7.15 -18.29 -9.78
C THR A 313 -6.80 -16.89 -10.28
N PHE A 314 -7.48 -15.86 -9.80
CA PHE A 314 -7.19 -14.47 -10.16
C PHE A 314 -5.77 -14.05 -9.73
N VAL A 315 -5.37 -14.40 -8.49
CA VAL A 315 -4.01 -14.10 -8.00
C VAL A 315 -2.96 -14.82 -8.84
N VAL A 316 -3.14 -16.11 -9.13
CA VAL A 316 -2.24 -16.87 -9.99
C VAL A 316 -2.18 -16.24 -11.38
N ALA A 317 -3.33 -15.92 -11.98
CA ALA A 317 -3.39 -15.26 -13.29
C ALA A 317 -2.61 -13.94 -13.31
N CYS A 318 -2.76 -13.10 -12.27
CA CYS A 318 -2.02 -11.84 -12.14
C CYS A 318 -0.49 -12.04 -12.09
N LEU A 319 -0.02 -13.17 -11.57
CA LEU A 319 1.41 -13.46 -11.43
C LEU A 319 2.00 -14.16 -12.66
N VAL A 320 1.21 -14.97 -13.38
CA VAL A 320 1.70 -15.73 -14.54
C VAL A 320 1.51 -15.02 -15.88
N VAL A 321 0.71 -13.96 -15.92
CA VAL A 321 0.48 -13.20 -17.16
C VAL A 321 1.81 -12.66 -17.73
N PRO A 322 2.02 -12.73 -19.05
CA PRO A 322 3.30 -12.32 -19.67
C PRO A 322 3.74 -10.90 -19.32
N SER A 323 2.81 -9.97 -19.09
CA SER A 323 3.11 -8.61 -18.68
C SER A 323 3.73 -8.54 -17.27
N ALA A 324 3.36 -9.43 -16.34
CA ALA A 324 3.96 -9.51 -15.02
C ALA A 324 5.43 -9.97 -15.07
N TRP A 325 5.75 -10.95 -15.92
CA TRP A 325 7.13 -11.41 -16.13
C TRP A 325 8.04 -10.36 -16.78
N ARG A 326 7.48 -9.37 -17.48
CA ARG A 326 8.22 -8.24 -18.06
C ARG A 326 8.59 -7.15 -17.06
N LEU A 327 8.02 -7.18 -15.85
CA LEU A 327 8.25 -6.17 -14.80
C LEU A 327 9.66 -6.16 -14.21
N GLY A 328 10.51 -7.13 -14.56
CA GLY A 328 11.77 -7.36 -13.85
C GLY A 328 11.56 -8.21 -12.59
N ARG A 329 12.64 -8.86 -12.15
CA ARG A 329 12.54 -9.94 -11.16
C ARG A 329 12.19 -9.45 -9.77
N GLU A 330 12.73 -8.31 -9.37
CA GLU A 330 12.52 -7.73 -8.03
C GLU A 330 11.07 -7.22 -7.85
N LEU A 331 10.53 -6.51 -8.85
CA LEU A 331 9.15 -6.02 -8.81
C LEU A 331 8.15 -7.17 -8.87
N HIS A 332 8.45 -8.21 -9.66
CA HIS A 332 7.64 -9.42 -9.72
C HIS A 332 7.70 -10.19 -8.40
N ALA A 333 8.89 -10.35 -7.82
CA ALA A 333 9.09 -11.01 -6.54
C ALA A 333 8.31 -10.33 -5.40
N TRP A 334 8.31 -8.99 -5.38
CA TRP A 334 7.49 -8.24 -4.44
C TRP A 334 6.00 -8.56 -4.61
N SER A 335 5.48 -8.51 -5.85
CA SER A 335 4.06 -8.80 -6.09
C SER A 335 3.68 -10.20 -5.64
N ALA A 336 4.50 -11.21 -5.96
CA ALA A 336 4.24 -12.60 -5.59
C ALA A 336 4.32 -12.83 -4.07
N ALA A 337 5.41 -12.37 -3.44
CA ALA A 337 5.62 -12.55 -2.01
C ALA A 337 4.60 -11.78 -1.18
N TYR A 338 4.23 -10.57 -1.62
CA TYR A 338 3.26 -9.77 -0.92
C TYR A 338 1.83 -10.34 -1.02
N LEU A 339 1.42 -10.82 -2.19
CA LEU A 339 0.12 -11.49 -2.34
C LEU A 339 0.05 -12.79 -1.52
N LEU A 340 1.13 -13.57 -1.50
CA LEU A 340 1.22 -14.76 -0.65
C LEU A 340 1.13 -14.38 0.84
N TYR A 341 1.84 -13.33 1.24
CA TYR A 341 1.78 -12.81 2.60
C TYR A 341 0.37 -12.36 2.99
N LEU A 342 -0.31 -11.61 2.12
CA LEU A 342 -1.70 -11.21 2.37
C LEU A 342 -2.62 -12.42 2.53
N ALA A 343 -2.47 -13.42 1.66
CA ALA A 343 -3.26 -14.65 1.77
C ALA A 343 -3.00 -15.41 3.08
N ALA A 344 -1.74 -15.40 3.57
CA ALA A 344 -1.37 -16.12 4.79
C ALA A 344 -1.73 -15.35 6.08
N ALA A 345 -1.52 -14.04 6.11
CA ALA A 345 -1.54 -13.26 7.35
C ALA A 345 -2.78 -12.39 7.54
N VAL A 346 -3.51 -12.08 6.45
CA VAL A 346 -4.66 -11.17 6.48
C VAL A 346 -5.95 -11.93 6.24
N GLU A 347 -6.96 -11.65 7.06
CA GLU A 347 -8.30 -12.17 6.80
C GLU A 347 -8.88 -11.59 5.51
N PRO A 348 -9.53 -12.41 4.66
CA PRO A 348 -10.11 -11.96 3.40
C PRO A 348 -11.42 -11.19 3.60
N GLY A 349 -11.40 -10.21 4.49
CA GLY A 349 -12.50 -9.29 4.79
C GLY A 349 -12.45 -8.01 3.97
N SER A 350 -13.24 -7.02 4.41
CA SER A 350 -13.37 -5.69 3.79
C SER A 350 -12.04 -4.94 3.67
N SER A 351 -11.15 -5.10 4.65
CA SER A 351 -9.83 -4.45 4.70
C SER A 351 -8.82 -5.00 3.69
N LEU A 352 -8.98 -6.26 3.20
CA LEU A 352 -8.03 -6.86 2.25
C LEU A 352 -7.86 -6.00 1.00
N ALA A 353 -8.95 -5.39 0.52
CA ALA A 353 -8.93 -4.57 -0.70
C ALA A 353 -7.96 -3.37 -0.57
N ARG A 354 -7.87 -2.72 0.61
CA ARG A 354 -6.94 -1.60 0.81
C ARG A 354 -5.48 -2.04 0.87
N PHE A 355 -5.23 -3.24 1.41
CA PHE A 355 -3.86 -3.76 1.48
C PHE A 355 -3.31 -4.11 0.08
N LEU A 356 -4.15 -4.52 -0.87
CA LEU A 356 -3.73 -4.79 -2.25
C LEU A 356 -3.10 -3.57 -2.95
N LEU A 357 -3.33 -2.35 -2.46
CA LEU A 357 -2.71 -1.13 -2.99
C LEU A 357 -1.18 -1.19 -2.97
N LEU A 358 -0.57 -1.87 -1.98
CA LEU A 358 0.89 -2.01 -1.88
C LEU A 358 1.47 -2.99 -2.92
N ALA A 359 0.65 -3.80 -3.58
CA ALA A 359 1.05 -4.61 -4.72
C ALA A 359 1.13 -3.77 -6.03
N TYR A 360 1.54 -2.51 -5.93
CA TYR A 360 1.54 -1.52 -7.02
C TYR A 360 2.18 -1.97 -8.33
N PRO A 361 3.20 -2.88 -8.38
CA PRO A 361 3.72 -3.35 -9.66
C PRO A 361 2.69 -4.10 -10.51
N LEU A 362 1.63 -4.64 -9.89
CA LEU A 362 0.50 -5.22 -10.64
C LEU A 362 -0.23 -4.17 -11.48
N GLY A 363 -0.21 -2.90 -11.11
CA GLY A 363 -0.70 -1.81 -11.95
C GLY A 363 0.07 -1.72 -13.29
N ALA A 364 1.39 -1.93 -13.26
CA ALA A 364 2.20 -2.01 -14.49
C ALA A 364 1.90 -3.29 -15.29
N ALA A 365 1.71 -4.44 -14.61
CA ALA A 365 1.30 -5.68 -15.26
C ALA A 365 -0.04 -5.50 -15.97
N THR A 366 -1.05 -4.96 -15.29
CA THR A 366 -2.39 -4.69 -15.81
C THR A 366 -2.35 -3.73 -17.00
N ALA A 367 -1.61 -2.62 -16.89
CA ALA A 367 -1.42 -1.71 -18.00
C ALA A 367 -0.72 -2.39 -19.20
N GLY A 368 0.19 -3.33 -18.93
CA GLY A 368 0.98 -4.05 -19.93
C GLY A 368 0.29 -5.23 -20.62
N VAL A 369 -0.93 -5.61 -20.22
CA VAL A 369 -1.67 -6.77 -20.78
C VAL A 369 -1.87 -6.63 -22.29
N VAL A 370 -2.35 -5.46 -22.72
CA VAL A 370 -2.58 -5.20 -24.14
C VAL A 370 -1.31 -4.67 -24.80
N THR A 371 -0.74 -5.45 -25.72
CA THR A 371 0.48 -5.13 -26.48
C THR A 371 0.20 -4.61 -27.89
N GLY A 372 -1.03 -4.57 -28.33
CA GLY A 372 -1.51 -4.17 -29.65
C GLY A 372 -1.31 -2.66 -29.95
N PRO A 373 -2.00 -2.13 -31.00
CA PRO A 373 -1.85 -0.76 -31.45
C PRO A 373 -2.20 0.25 -30.33
N ARG A 374 -1.71 1.48 -30.48
CA ARG A 374 -1.88 2.55 -29.47
C ARG A 374 -3.33 2.73 -29.05
N ARG A 375 -4.28 2.65 -29.99
CA ARG A 375 -5.74 2.79 -29.71
C ARG A 375 -6.23 1.70 -28.76
N ALA A 376 -5.87 0.43 -29.00
CA ALA A 376 -6.26 -0.68 -28.15
C ALA A 376 -5.70 -0.55 -26.73
N ARG A 377 -4.42 -0.13 -26.60
CA ARG A 377 -3.79 0.12 -25.31
C ARG A 377 -4.48 1.24 -24.51
N TRP A 378 -4.89 2.31 -25.19
CA TRP A 378 -5.64 3.40 -24.59
C TRP A 378 -7.05 2.97 -24.18
N ALA A 379 -7.77 2.27 -25.06
CA ALA A 379 -9.11 1.75 -24.76
C ALA A 379 -9.08 0.81 -23.54
N TRP A 380 -8.11 -0.12 -23.48
CA TRP A 380 -7.91 -0.99 -22.33
C TRP A 380 -7.67 -0.19 -21.05
N THR A 381 -6.70 0.74 -21.07
CA THR A 381 -6.38 1.55 -19.89
C THR A 381 -7.57 2.37 -19.43
N ALA A 382 -8.32 2.97 -20.35
CA ALA A 382 -9.53 3.74 -20.06
C ALA A 382 -10.64 2.86 -19.45
N ALA A 383 -10.85 1.65 -19.97
CA ALA A 383 -11.83 0.71 -19.43
C ALA A 383 -11.46 0.29 -18.00
N VAL A 384 -10.19 -0.02 -17.74
CA VAL A 384 -9.71 -0.36 -16.40
C VAL A 384 -9.85 0.83 -15.44
N VAL A 385 -9.51 2.04 -15.87
CA VAL A 385 -9.69 3.27 -15.07
C VAL A 385 -11.16 3.48 -14.74
N ALA A 386 -12.06 3.39 -15.72
CA ALA A 386 -13.49 3.55 -15.51
C ALA A 386 -14.04 2.53 -14.50
N LEU A 387 -13.63 1.26 -14.63
CA LEU A 387 -13.98 0.20 -13.68
C LEU A 387 -13.46 0.51 -12.27
N MET A 388 -12.19 0.90 -12.14
CA MET A 388 -11.60 1.21 -10.83
C MET A 388 -12.28 2.41 -10.15
N LEU A 389 -12.60 3.46 -10.91
CA LEU A 389 -13.34 4.62 -10.38
C LEU A 389 -14.75 4.26 -9.94
N ALA A 390 -15.46 3.43 -10.72
CA ALA A 390 -16.79 2.92 -10.33
C ALA A 390 -16.71 2.08 -9.04
N LEU A 391 -15.74 1.16 -8.96
CA LEU A 391 -15.49 0.36 -7.76
C LEU A 391 -15.08 1.23 -6.55
N GLN A 392 -14.37 2.34 -6.76
CA GLN A 392 -14.04 3.29 -5.68
C GLN A 392 -15.28 3.93 -5.10
N VAL A 393 -16.24 4.36 -5.96
CA VAL A 393 -17.53 4.89 -5.49
C VAL A 393 -18.29 3.85 -4.68
N VAL A 394 -18.36 2.60 -5.17
CA VAL A 394 -19.00 1.49 -4.46
C VAL A 394 -18.32 1.22 -3.13
N TRP A 395 -16.98 1.20 -3.10
CA TRP A 395 -16.22 0.94 -1.88
C TRP A 395 -16.44 2.02 -0.81
N VAL A 396 -16.40 3.30 -1.20
CA VAL A 396 -16.66 4.41 -0.26
C VAL A 396 -18.10 4.34 0.24
N TRP A 397 -19.06 4.07 -0.64
CA TRP A 397 -20.47 4.00 -0.27
C TRP A 397 -20.79 2.80 0.64
N ARG A 398 -20.20 1.63 0.39
CA ARG A 398 -20.56 0.37 1.06
C ARG A 398 -19.69 0.04 2.26
N ILE A 399 -18.43 0.48 2.26
CA ILE A 399 -17.42 0.08 3.25
C ILE A 399 -16.97 1.27 4.10
N TRP A 400 -16.60 2.41 3.47
CA TRP A 400 -16.15 3.57 4.25
C TRP A 400 -17.28 4.20 5.05
N ARG A 401 -18.45 4.34 4.46
CA ARG A 401 -19.64 4.86 5.14
C ARG A 401 -20.11 3.84 6.19
N LEU A 402 -20.17 4.26 7.45
CA LEU A 402 -20.74 3.48 8.52
C LEU A 402 -22.25 3.68 8.59
N VAL A 403 -23.00 2.59 8.60
CA VAL A 403 -24.46 2.59 8.84
C VAL A 403 -24.71 1.90 10.16
N PRO A 404 -24.97 2.64 11.27
CA PRO A 404 -25.23 2.05 12.58
C PRO A 404 -26.42 1.07 12.55
N PRO A 405 -26.46 0.04 13.38
CA PRO A 405 -25.45 -0.31 14.40
C PRO A 405 -24.28 -1.14 13.90
N SER A 406 -24.26 -1.49 12.62
CA SER A 406 -23.23 -2.35 12.02
C SER A 406 -22.38 -1.61 11.00
N GLY A 407 -21.11 -1.98 10.93
CA GLY A 407 -20.16 -1.52 9.92
C GLY A 407 -18.98 -2.47 9.85
N TRP A 408 -18.40 -2.56 8.65
CA TRP A 408 -17.24 -3.40 8.42
C TRP A 408 -16.03 -2.48 8.25
N PRO A 409 -14.98 -2.65 9.06
CA PRO A 409 -13.77 -1.84 8.94
C PRO A 409 -13.23 -1.87 7.50
N PRO A 410 -12.97 -0.71 6.91
CA PRO A 410 -12.50 -0.63 5.52
C PRO A 410 -11.10 -1.18 5.33
#